data_e3d9720f8102f81aab14fd94c85ed0ef
#
_entry.id   e3d9720f8102f81aab14fd94c85ed0ef
#
_cell.length_a   1.000
_cell.length_b   1.000
_cell.length_c   1.000
_cell.angle_alpha   90.00
_cell.angle_beta   90.00
_cell.angle_gamma   90.00
#
_symmetry.space_group_name_H-M   'P 1'
#
loop_
_entity.id
_entity.type
_entity.pdbx_description
1 polymer ?
#
loop_
_entity_poly.entity_id
_entity_poly.type
_entity_poly.pdbx_seq_one_letter_code
_entity_poly.pdbx_strand_id
1 'polypeptide(L)'
;MQSPIVKYSGPIAIAIAGLFAGSAQAAIPAVSASFYISGASAARAIPPAIATELCNPAINDRADYIDNATSINYRINVCTLKNTTEVPSSIRGLKVAFYSRSQGGTLFGIRGIAVPQAIKFIDGSTCPADDGD
;
A
#
# COMPACT_ATOMS: atom_id res chain seq x y z
N MET A 1 6.96 68.36 -38.68
CA MET A 1 5.98 67.57 -37.91
C MET A 1 6.66 66.31 -37.51
N GLN A 2 7.10 66.20 -36.24
CA GLN A 2 7.79 65.01 -35.69
C GLN A 2 6.83 64.27 -34.76
N SER A 3 6.58 63.00 -35.07
CA SER A 3 5.80 62.15 -34.24
C SER A 3 6.68 61.50 -33.13
N PRO A 4 6.25 61.44 -31.88
CA PRO A 4 7.02 60.80 -30.86
C PRO A 4 6.82 59.26 -30.87
N ILE A 5 7.94 58.54 -30.85
CA ILE A 5 8.00 57.10 -30.68
C ILE A 5 7.79 56.76 -29.19
N VAL A 6 6.70 56.14 -28.87
CA VAL A 6 6.46 55.60 -27.52
C VAL A 6 7.16 54.25 -27.40
N LYS A 7 8.23 54.19 -26.60
CA LYS A 7 8.90 52.94 -26.21
C LYS A 7 8.16 52.35 -25.02
N TYR A 8 7.45 51.26 -25.24
CA TYR A 8 6.96 50.41 -24.15
C TYR A 8 8.04 49.37 -23.81
N SER A 9 8.77 49.61 -22.74
CA SER A 9 9.59 48.61 -22.06
C SER A 9 8.85 48.16 -20.78
N GLY A 10 8.00 47.16 -20.93
CA GLY A 10 7.40 46.49 -19.78
C GLY A 10 8.22 45.24 -19.41
N PRO A 11 8.58 45.06 -18.15
CA PRO A 11 9.21 43.79 -17.74
C PRO A 11 8.21 42.67 -17.80
N ILE A 12 8.47 41.67 -18.65
CA ILE A 12 7.74 40.40 -18.64
C ILE A 12 8.19 39.62 -17.39
N ALA A 13 7.40 39.71 -16.34
CA ALA A 13 7.57 38.86 -15.18
C ALA A 13 7.07 37.44 -15.53
N ILE A 14 7.98 36.55 -15.91
CA ILE A 14 7.70 35.13 -16.07
C ILE A 14 7.56 34.54 -14.66
N ALA A 15 6.34 34.40 -14.18
CA ALA A 15 6.03 33.60 -12.97
C ALA A 15 6.24 32.14 -13.30
N ILE A 16 7.40 31.58 -12.96
CA ILE A 16 7.64 30.15 -12.95
C ILE A 16 6.91 29.61 -11.71
N ALA A 17 5.65 29.22 -11.89
CA ALA A 17 4.95 28.41 -10.92
C ALA A 17 5.60 27.01 -10.95
N GLY A 18 6.54 26.79 -10.03
CA GLY A 18 7.14 25.47 -9.80
C GLY A 18 6.03 24.51 -9.38
N LEU A 19 5.65 23.63 -10.29
CA LEU A 19 4.86 22.44 -9.98
C LEU A 19 5.73 21.53 -9.09
N PHE A 20 5.66 21.71 -7.79
CA PHE A 20 6.06 20.67 -6.85
C PHE A 20 5.04 19.55 -7.01
N ALA A 21 5.26 18.65 -7.95
CA ALA A 21 4.67 17.32 -7.93
C ALA A 21 5.27 16.60 -6.71
N GLY A 22 4.74 16.88 -5.53
CA GLY A 22 4.95 16.05 -4.36
C GLY A 22 4.40 14.69 -4.75
N SER A 23 5.24 13.66 -4.76
CA SER A 23 4.80 12.29 -4.84
C SER A 23 3.78 12.08 -3.71
N ALA A 24 2.51 12.01 -4.07
CA ALA A 24 1.46 11.64 -3.14
C ALA A 24 1.75 10.19 -2.75
N GLN A 25 2.40 10.00 -1.60
CA GLN A 25 2.49 8.67 -1.00
C GLN A 25 1.07 8.26 -0.68
N ALA A 26 0.54 7.33 -1.45
CA ALA A 26 -0.79 6.80 -1.23
C ALA A 26 -0.75 5.92 0.02
N ALA A 27 -1.14 6.48 1.16
CA ALA A 27 -1.45 5.69 2.35
C ALA A 27 -2.46 4.60 1.96
N ILE A 28 -2.39 3.43 2.62
CA ILE A 28 -3.41 2.41 2.40
C ILE A 28 -4.80 3.00 2.66
N PRO A 29 -5.81 2.62 1.89
CA PRO A 29 -7.17 3.09 2.11
C PRO A 29 -7.68 2.64 3.48
N ALA A 30 -8.65 3.37 4.03
CA ALA A 30 -9.29 2.98 5.28
C ALA A 30 -9.88 1.57 5.17
N VAL A 31 -9.57 0.72 6.16
CA VAL A 31 -10.03 -0.67 6.22
C VAL A 31 -10.85 -0.92 7.48
N SER A 32 -11.78 -1.85 7.40
CA SER A 32 -12.65 -2.23 8.52
C SER A 32 -12.00 -3.23 9.48
N ALA A 33 -11.04 -4.02 8.96
CA ALA A 33 -10.28 -4.99 9.75
C ALA A 33 -8.87 -5.20 9.20
N SER A 34 -7.94 -5.56 10.08
CA SER A 34 -6.56 -5.87 9.72
C SER A 34 -6.16 -7.24 10.25
N PHE A 35 -5.51 -8.04 9.39
CA PHE A 35 -4.98 -9.34 9.72
C PHE A 35 -3.46 -9.31 9.65
N TYR A 36 -2.79 -9.81 10.68
CA TYR A 36 -1.35 -9.81 10.78
C TYR A 36 -0.81 -11.25 10.69
N ILE A 37 -0.03 -11.52 9.67
CA ILE A 37 0.49 -12.83 9.33
C ILE A 37 2.02 -12.79 9.38
N SER A 38 2.62 -13.56 10.28
CA SER A 38 4.07 -13.70 10.36
C SER A 38 4.47 -15.15 10.09
N GLY A 39 5.53 -15.35 9.31
CA GLY A 39 5.96 -16.70 8.95
C GLY A 39 7.35 -16.75 8.34
N ALA A 40 7.74 -17.96 7.92
CA ALA A 40 8.99 -18.21 7.25
C ALA A 40 9.01 -17.54 5.84
N SER A 41 10.20 -17.19 5.36
CA SER A 41 10.37 -16.63 4.01
C SER A 41 9.85 -17.55 2.89
N ALA A 42 9.88 -18.86 3.10
CA ALA A 42 9.28 -19.84 2.17
C ALA A 42 7.75 -19.70 2.04
N ALA A 43 7.09 -19.13 3.06
CA ALA A 43 5.63 -18.95 3.08
C ALA A 43 5.17 -17.60 2.49
N ARG A 44 6.07 -16.80 1.92
CA ARG A 44 5.76 -15.43 1.44
C ARG A 44 4.69 -15.36 0.35
N ALA A 45 4.46 -16.46 -0.38
CA ALA A 45 3.43 -16.53 -1.42
C ALA A 45 2.03 -16.83 -0.84
N ILE A 46 1.94 -17.27 0.41
CA ILE A 46 0.66 -17.65 1.02
C ILE A 46 -0.28 -16.47 1.24
N PRO A 47 0.14 -15.34 1.86
CA PRO A 47 -0.76 -14.21 2.09
C PRO A 47 -1.36 -13.61 0.81
N PRO A 48 -0.61 -13.36 -0.28
CA PRO A 48 -1.21 -12.90 -1.53
C PRO A 48 -2.12 -13.96 -2.18
N ALA A 49 -1.86 -15.26 -2.02
CA ALA A 49 -2.75 -16.31 -2.48
C ALA A 49 -4.08 -16.31 -1.70
N ILE A 50 -4.03 -16.18 -0.38
CA ILE A 50 -5.23 -16.02 0.46
C ILE A 50 -6.02 -14.78 0.01
N ALA A 51 -5.37 -13.66 -0.21
CA ALA A 51 -6.03 -12.46 -0.70
C ALA A 51 -6.70 -12.72 -2.07
N THR A 52 -6.05 -13.43 -2.99
CA THR A 52 -6.63 -13.80 -4.29
C THR A 52 -7.90 -14.64 -4.14
N GLU A 53 -7.91 -15.58 -3.20
CA GLU A 53 -9.08 -16.45 -2.97
C GLU A 53 -10.23 -15.73 -2.26
N LEU A 54 -9.94 -14.87 -1.30
CA LEU A 54 -10.95 -14.25 -0.45
C LEU A 54 -11.46 -12.90 -0.97
N CYS A 55 -10.67 -12.18 -1.76
CA CYS A 55 -11.06 -10.89 -2.32
C CYS A 55 -12.17 -11.03 -3.36
N ASN A 56 -13.05 -10.05 -3.41
CA ASN A 56 -14.12 -10.01 -4.40
C ASN A 56 -13.60 -9.45 -5.74
N PRO A 57 -13.46 -10.27 -6.78
CA PRO A 57 -12.92 -9.82 -8.06
C PRO A 57 -13.83 -8.82 -8.78
N ALA A 58 -15.15 -8.79 -8.48
CA ALA A 58 -16.08 -7.88 -9.10
C ALA A 58 -15.93 -6.43 -8.64
N ILE A 59 -15.33 -6.20 -7.46
CA ILE A 59 -15.13 -4.84 -6.93
C ILE A 59 -13.85 -4.23 -7.51
N ASN A 60 -12.87 -5.04 -7.89
CA ASN A 60 -11.59 -4.62 -8.48
C ASN A 60 -10.89 -3.51 -7.65
N ASP A 61 -10.89 -3.65 -6.32
CA ASP A 61 -10.28 -2.70 -5.38
C ASP A 61 -9.06 -3.28 -4.66
N ARG A 62 -8.51 -4.36 -5.19
CA ARG A 62 -7.30 -4.97 -4.65
C ARG A 62 -6.10 -4.06 -4.91
N ALA A 63 -5.34 -3.81 -3.85
CA ALA A 63 -4.08 -3.12 -3.89
C ALA A 63 -3.02 -3.89 -3.09
N ASP A 64 -1.84 -4.04 -3.66
CA ASP A 64 -0.71 -4.71 -3.04
C ASP A 64 0.38 -3.67 -2.77
N TYR A 65 0.91 -3.64 -1.55
CA TYR A 65 1.98 -2.75 -1.11
C TYR A 65 3.17 -3.59 -0.69
N ILE A 66 4.34 -3.28 -1.20
CA ILE A 66 5.57 -4.02 -0.95
C ILE A 66 6.64 -3.06 -0.44
N ASP A 67 7.34 -3.43 0.62
CA ASP A 67 8.52 -2.68 1.06
C ASP A 67 9.74 -3.08 0.24
N ASN A 68 9.88 -2.48 -0.94
CA ASN A 68 11.02 -2.72 -1.80
C ASN A 68 12.33 -2.12 -1.26
N ALA A 69 12.24 -1.13 -0.36
CA ALA A 69 13.41 -0.46 0.20
C ALA A 69 14.11 -1.29 1.28
N THR A 70 13.32 -1.98 2.13
CA THR A 70 13.85 -2.75 3.24
C THR A 70 13.85 -4.25 2.94
N SER A 71 12.74 -4.81 2.50
CA SER A 71 12.62 -6.22 2.16
C SER A 71 11.29 -6.55 1.48
N ILE A 72 11.36 -7.23 0.34
CA ILE A 72 10.19 -7.81 -0.36
C ILE A 72 9.39 -8.82 0.49
N ASN A 73 9.89 -9.13 1.68
CA ASN A 73 9.23 -10.03 2.62
C ASN A 73 8.15 -9.32 3.46
N TYR A 74 8.04 -7.99 3.36
CA TYR A 74 7.00 -7.20 4.01
C TYR A 74 6.00 -6.75 2.97
N ARG A 75 4.73 -7.10 3.19
CA ARG A 75 3.64 -6.78 2.25
C ARG A 75 2.37 -6.43 2.99
N ILE A 76 1.53 -5.62 2.32
CA ILE A 76 0.15 -5.41 2.69
C ILE A 76 -0.70 -5.70 1.44
N ASN A 77 -1.68 -6.59 1.57
CA ASN A 77 -2.69 -6.80 0.53
C ASN A 77 -4.00 -6.21 1.05
N VAL A 78 -4.60 -5.29 0.31
CA VAL A 78 -5.87 -4.64 0.67
C VAL A 78 -6.92 -5.01 -0.35
N CYS A 79 -8.10 -5.40 0.09
CA CYS A 79 -9.24 -5.63 -0.80
C CYS A 79 -10.56 -5.67 -0.03
N THR A 80 -11.67 -5.63 -0.74
CA THR A 80 -12.98 -5.99 -0.20
C THR A 80 -13.19 -7.49 -0.33
N LEU A 81 -13.57 -8.15 0.76
CA LEU A 81 -13.82 -9.59 0.79
C LEU A 81 -15.09 -9.99 0.03
N LYS A 82 -15.11 -11.21 -0.48
CA LYS A 82 -16.32 -11.83 -1.06
C LYS A 82 -17.46 -11.84 -0.04
N ASN A 83 -18.68 -11.72 -0.52
CA ASN A 83 -19.88 -11.88 0.29
C ASN A 83 -20.48 -13.29 0.09
N THR A 84 -19.66 -14.32 0.29
CA THR A 84 -20.01 -15.73 0.12
C THR A 84 -19.85 -16.50 1.42
N THR A 85 -20.35 -17.72 1.47
CA THR A 85 -20.27 -18.59 2.66
C THR A 85 -18.85 -19.03 2.99
N GLU A 86 -17.91 -18.90 2.07
CA GLU A 86 -16.47 -19.17 2.29
C GLU A 86 -15.83 -18.15 3.24
N VAL A 87 -16.42 -16.96 3.35
CA VAL A 87 -15.96 -15.91 4.25
C VAL A 87 -16.83 -15.90 5.51
N PRO A 88 -16.25 -15.85 6.71
CA PRO A 88 -17.02 -15.73 7.96
C PRO A 88 -17.99 -14.55 7.91
N SER A 89 -19.21 -14.75 8.40
CA SER A 89 -20.30 -13.75 8.31
C SER A 89 -19.94 -12.38 8.89
N SER A 90 -19.09 -12.38 9.93
CA SER A 90 -18.66 -11.15 10.62
C SER A 90 -17.76 -10.23 9.79
N ILE A 91 -17.17 -10.76 8.71
CA ILE A 91 -16.21 -9.99 7.88
C ILE A 91 -16.57 -9.98 6.39
N ARG A 92 -17.68 -10.59 5.99
CA ARG A 92 -18.15 -10.62 4.59
C ARG A 92 -18.35 -9.20 4.06
N GLY A 93 -17.86 -8.97 2.85
CA GLY A 93 -18.01 -7.69 2.18
C GLY A 93 -17.27 -6.53 2.84
N LEU A 94 -16.48 -6.77 3.89
CA LEU A 94 -15.67 -5.73 4.50
C LEU A 94 -14.41 -5.49 3.69
N LYS A 95 -13.95 -4.24 3.66
CA LYS A 95 -12.63 -3.88 3.18
C LYS A 95 -11.60 -4.20 4.26
N VAL A 96 -10.60 -5.02 3.91
CA VAL A 96 -9.62 -5.53 4.87
C VAL A 96 -8.19 -5.35 4.38
N ALA A 97 -7.24 -5.37 5.31
CA ALA A 97 -5.81 -5.39 5.03
C ALA A 97 -5.17 -6.65 5.62
N PHE A 98 -4.40 -7.36 4.80
CA PHE A 98 -3.56 -8.47 5.22
C PHE A 98 -2.12 -8.00 5.29
N TYR A 99 -1.62 -7.73 6.49
CA TYR A 99 -0.23 -7.42 6.74
C TYR A 99 0.57 -8.71 6.83
N SER A 100 1.57 -8.87 6.01
CA SER A 100 2.42 -10.05 6.03
C SER A 100 3.88 -9.72 6.24
N ARG A 101 4.54 -10.54 7.04
CA ARG A 101 5.98 -10.53 7.27
C ARG A 101 6.52 -11.94 7.12
N SER A 102 7.23 -12.19 6.03
CA SER A 102 7.79 -13.49 5.70
C SER A 102 9.31 -13.44 5.74
N GLN A 103 9.88 -13.25 6.94
CA GLN A 103 11.31 -13.09 7.15
C GLN A 103 11.87 -14.15 8.09
N GLY A 104 13.07 -14.65 7.77
CA GLY A 104 13.75 -15.67 8.56
C GLY A 104 13.32 -17.10 8.22
N GLY A 105 13.85 -18.08 8.95
CA GLY A 105 13.52 -19.51 8.79
C GLY A 105 12.25 -19.89 9.53
N THR A 106 11.89 -21.18 9.47
CA THR A 106 10.68 -21.76 10.08
C THR A 106 10.57 -21.44 11.58
N LEU A 107 11.69 -21.41 12.31
CA LEU A 107 11.70 -21.06 13.73
C LEU A 107 11.25 -19.63 14.01
N PHE A 108 11.38 -18.73 13.05
CA PHE A 108 10.97 -17.33 13.22
C PHE A 108 9.45 -17.17 13.29
N GLY A 109 8.69 -18.00 12.54
CA GLY A 109 7.24 -18.02 12.60
C GLY A 109 6.70 -18.55 13.93
N ILE A 110 7.41 -19.50 14.54
CA ILE A 110 7.04 -20.12 15.83
C ILE A 110 7.45 -19.24 17.01
N ARG A 111 8.55 -18.51 16.89
CA ARG A 111 9.13 -17.72 18.00
C ARG A 111 8.15 -16.69 18.57
N GLY A 112 7.37 -16.02 17.72
CA GLY A 112 6.38 -15.04 18.16
C GLY A 112 5.25 -15.63 19.02
N ILE A 113 4.99 -16.95 18.90
CA ILE A 113 4.02 -17.68 19.71
C ILE A 113 4.66 -18.21 20.99
N ALA A 114 5.90 -18.71 20.88
CA ALA A 114 6.62 -19.31 21.99
C ALA A 114 7.19 -18.28 22.98
N VAL A 115 7.59 -17.12 22.50
CA VAL A 115 8.15 -16.04 23.30
C VAL A 115 7.43 -14.74 22.93
N PRO A 116 6.68 -14.12 23.86
CA PRO A 116 6.02 -12.85 23.60
C PRO A 116 7.05 -11.79 23.18
N GLN A 117 7.00 -11.36 21.93
CA GLN A 117 7.83 -10.30 21.38
C GLN A 117 7.05 -9.45 20.40
N ALA A 118 7.35 -8.16 20.38
CA ALA A 118 6.78 -7.27 19.37
C ALA A 118 7.32 -7.63 17.98
N ILE A 119 6.41 -7.87 17.04
CA ILE A 119 6.72 -8.09 15.63
C ILE A 119 6.38 -6.82 14.88
N LYS A 120 7.36 -6.24 14.17
CA LYS A 120 7.13 -5.08 13.31
C LYS A 120 6.58 -5.53 11.96
N PHE A 121 5.58 -4.83 11.49
CA PHE A 121 5.03 -4.92 10.14
C PHE A 121 5.32 -3.62 9.39
N ILE A 122 5.06 -3.61 8.09
CA ILE A 122 5.17 -2.41 7.26
C ILE A 122 4.16 -1.35 7.76
N ASP A 123 4.58 -0.09 7.75
CA ASP A 123 3.68 1.02 8.04
C ASP A 123 2.96 1.44 6.75
N GLY A 124 1.70 1.05 6.63
CA GLY A 124 0.88 1.35 5.47
C GLY A 124 0.56 2.84 5.28
N SER A 125 0.85 3.69 6.26
CA SER A 125 0.64 5.13 6.13
C SER A 125 1.69 5.81 5.24
N THR A 126 2.83 5.16 5.00
CA THR A 126 3.99 5.70 4.29
C THR A 126 4.36 4.92 3.03
N CYS A 127 3.69 3.81 2.74
CA CYS A 127 4.00 2.99 1.58
C CYS A 127 3.32 3.52 0.32
N PRO A 128 4.06 3.71 -0.80
CA PRO A 128 3.44 3.87 -2.10
C PRO A 128 2.70 2.58 -2.48
N ALA A 129 1.58 2.71 -3.19
CA ALA A 129 0.95 1.54 -3.81
C ALA A 129 1.93 0.94 -4.83
N ASP A 130 1.98 -0.39 -4.90
CA ASP A 130 2.64 -1.09 -5.99
C ASP A 130 1.72 -0.99 -7.20
N ASP A 131 2.12 -0.21 -8.19
CA ASP A 131 1.36 0.03 -9.43
C ASP A 131 1.49 -1.14 -10.41
N GLY A 132 2.15 -2.23 -10.02
CA GLY A 132 2.13 -3.50 -10.76
C GLY A 132 3.00 -3.54 -12.01
N ASP A 133 4.13 -2.80 -12.05
CA ASP A 133 5.17 -2.95 -13.08
C ASP A 133 5.96 -4.26 -12.94
#